data_205fdede20b648fe2afd33470edc0b5f
#
_entry.id   205fdede20b648fe2afd33470edc0b5f
#
_cell.length_a   1.000
_cell.length_b   1.000
_cell.length_c   1.000
_cell.angle_alpha   90.00
_cell.angle_beta   90.00
_cell.angle_gamma   90.00
#
_symmetry.space_group_name_H-M   'P 1'
#
loop_
_entity.id
_entity.type
_entity.pdbx_description
1 polymer ?
#
loop_
_entity_poly.entity_id
_entity_poly.type
_entity_poly.pdbx_seq_one_letter_code
_entity_poly.pdbx_strand_id
1 'polypeptide(L)'
;MHSKIQTTLAVHALRALLGLALCALAVAALLVFSVVSHAAESFDDQSFKQAQAAGKTILVDVTASWCPTCRQQRPIVEQIEKEKPNLVVYEVDFDTAKDTLKRFRVQHQSTLIVFKGTKEVGRSTGDTDPARIRALVAQGF
;
A
#
# COMPACT_ATOMS: atom_id res chain seq x y z
N MET A 1 -63.02 13.20 -18.35
CA MET A 1 -62.09 13.83 -17.40
C MET A 1 -61.19 12.84 -16.63
N HIS A 2 -61.56 11.55 -16.50
CA HIS A 2 -60.80 10.52 -15.74
C HIS A 2 -59.49 10.04 -16.40
N SER A 3 -59.38 10.07 -17.72
CA SER A 3 -58.23 9.55 -18.49
C SER A 3 -56.96 10.36 -18.28
N LYS A 4 -57.05 11.67 -18.16
CA LYS A 4 -55.85 12.55 -18.01
C LYS A 4 -55.22 12.47 -16.62
N ILE A 5 -56.00 12.19 -15.59
CA ILE A 5 -55.53 12.08 -14.21
C ILE A 5 -54.70 10.78 -14.02
N GLN A 6 -55.14 9.70 -14.65
CA GLN A 6 -54.42 8.41 -14.56
C GLN A 6 -53.05 8.46 -15.26
N THR A 7 -52.97 9.16 -16.40
CA THR A 7 -51.69 9.30 -17.13
C THR A 7 -50.67 10.14 -16.34
N THR A 8 -51.12 11.18 -15.65
CA THR A 8 -50.25 12.05 -14.85
C THR A 8 -49.67 11.32 -13.62
N LEU A 9 -50.51 10.52 -12.93
CA LEU A 9 -50.06 9.71 -11.81
C LEU A 9 -49.04 8.62 -12.20
N ALA A 10 -49.26 7.98 -13.35
CA ALA A 10 -48.32 6.97 -13.87
C ALA A 10 -46.95 7.56 -14.20
N VAL A 11 -46.91 8.76 -14.79
CA VAL A 11 -45.62 9.45 -15.12
C VAL A 11 -44.86 9.87 -13.87
N HIS A 12 -45.56 10.33 -12.82
CA HIS A 12 -44.89 10.68 -11.56
C HIS A 12 -44.38 9.45 -10.81
N ALA A 13 -45.14 8.34 -10.81
CA ALA A 13 -44.70 7.09 -10.21
C ALA A 13 -43.43 6.52 -10.95
N LEU A 14 -43.43 6.58 -12.27
CA LEU A 14 -42.29 6.13 -13.08
C LEU A 14 -41.04 6.98 -12.84
N ARG A 15 -41.19 8.30 -12.70
CA ARG A 15 -40.08 9.21 -12.39
C ARG A 15 -39.50 8.97 -10.98
N ALA A 16 -40.36 8.70 -10.01
CA ALA A 16 -39.92 8.37 -8.64
C ALA A 16 -39.16 7.04 -8.58
N LEU A 17 -39.62 6.02 -9.31
CA LEU A 17 -38.91 4.73 -9.39
C LEU A 17 -37.57 4.84 -10.11
N LEU A 18 -37.48 5.65 -11.18
CA LEU A 18 -36.23 5.89 -11.88
C LEU A 18 -35.22 6.65 -11.02
N GLY A 19 -35.67 7.62 -10.23
CA GLY A 19 -34.84 8.36 -9.28
C GLY A 19 -34.29 7.47 -8.18
N LEU A 20 -35.08 6.57 -7.61
CA LEU A 20 -34.67 5.60 -6.60
C LEU A 20 -33.63 4.60 -7.15
N ALA A 21 -33.81 4.13 -8.39
CA ALA A 21 -32.88 3.22 -9.04
C ALA A 21 -31.50 3.90 -9.30
N LEU A 22 -31.51 5.16 -9.73
CA LEU A 22 -30.28 5.94 -9.94
C LEU A 22 -29.54 6.22 -8.62
N CYS A 23 -30.24 6.54 -7.55
CA CYS A 23 -29.64 6.70 -6.22
C CYS A 23 -29.04 5.39 -5.69
N ALA A 24 -29.70 4.25 -5.90
CA ALA A 24 -29.20 2.95 -5.49
C ALA A 24 -27.92 2.56 -6.23
N LEU A 25 -27.84 2.86 -7.54
CA LEU A 25 -26.63 2.64 -8.36
C LEU A 25 -25.48 3.56 -7.93
N ALA A 26 -25.75 4.81 -7.58
CA ALA A 26 -24.73 5.74 -7.09
C ALA A 26 -24.16 5.32 -5.74
N VAL A 27 -25.01 4.83 -4.82
CA VAL A 27 -24.57 4.30 -3.51
C VAL A 27 -23.76 3.01 -3.67
N ALA A 28 -24.17 2.12 -4.58
CA ALA A 28 -23.41 0.90 -4.88
C ALA A 28 -22.04 1.21 -5.48
N ALA A 29 -21.92 2.23 -6.32
CA ALA A 29 -20.62 2.67 -6.88
C ALA A 29 -19.68 3.27 -5.82
N LEU A 30 -20.20 3.89 -4.76
CA LEU A 30 -19.41 4.44 -3.67
C LEU A 30 -18.88 3.35 -2.71
N LEU A 31 -19.53 2.19 -2.63
CA LEU A 31 -19.10 1.08 -1.76
C LEU A 31 -17.94 0.24 -2.35
N VAL A 32 -17.56 0.45 -3.61
CA VAL A 32 -16.45 -0.25 -4.28
C VAL A 32 -15.10 0.46 -4.07
N PHE A 33 -15.04 1.56 -3.30
CA PHE A 33 -13.76 2.06 -2.82
C PHE A 33 -13.22 1.08 -1.78
N SER A 34 -12.71 -0.05 -2.28
CA SER A 34 -11.94 -1.00 -1.50
C SER A 34 -10.81 -0.24 -0.84
N VAL A 35 -10.80 -0.20 0.48
CA VAL A 35 -9.64 0.22 1.27
C VAL A 35 -8.54 -0.76 0.89
N VAL A 36 -7.63 -0.37 0.01
CA VAL A 36 -6.41 -1.15 -0.26
C VAL A 36 -5.63 -1.07 1.04
N SER A 37 -5.75 -2.12 1.85
CA SER A 37 -4.91 -2.32 3.02
C SER A 37 -3.49 -2.52 2.50
N HIS A 38 -2.64 -1.51 2.64
CA HIS A 38 -1.22 -1.63 2.37
C HIS A 38 -0.63 -2.41 3.54
N ALA A 39 -0.51 -3.71 3.38
CA ALA A 39 0.35 -4.54 4.20
C ALA A 39 1.64 -4.78 3.43
N ALA A 40 2.78 -4.83 4.13
CA ALA A 40 4.05 -5.17 3.51
C ALA A 40 3.91 -6.45 2.68
N GLU A 41 4.30 -6.38 1.40
CA GLU A 41 4.22 -7.52 0.48
C GLU A 41 5.48 -8.36 0.58
N SER A 42 5.32 -9.69 0.49
CA SER A 42 6.48 -10.58 0.27
C SER A 42 7.21 -10.13 -0.98
N PHE A 43 8.55 -10.09 -0.93
CA PHE A 43 9.36 -9.63 -2.05
C PHE A 43 9.12 -10.46 -3.31
N ASP A 44 8.73 -9.77 -4.39
CA ASP A 44 8.62 -10.32 -5.73
C ASP A 44 9.39 -9.44 -6.72
N ASP A 45 10.24 -10.06 -7.53
CA ASP A 45 11.12 -9.38 -8.48
C ASP A 45 10.38 -8.59 -9.54
N GLN A 46 9.24 -9.09 -10.00
CA GLN A 46 8.47 -8.44 -11.05
C GLN A 46 7.77 -7.19 -10.51
N SER A 47 7.09 -7.29 -9.38
CA SER A 47 6.41 -6.17 -8.72
C SER A 47 7.43 -5.10 -8.28
N PHE A 48 8.59 -5.51 -7.75
CA PHE A 48 9.67 -4.58 -7.39
C PHE A 48 10.16 -3.78 -8.61
N LYS A 49 10.43 -4.43 -9.75
CA LYS A 49 10.83 -3.75 -11.00
C LYS A 49 9.76 -2.81 -11.52
N GLN A 50 8.48 -3.18 -11.42
CA GLN A 50 7.36 -2.32 -11.80
C GLN A 50 7.27 -1.08 -10.90
N ALA A 51 7.41 -1.23 -9.59
CA ALA A 51 7.45 -0.11 -8.65
C ALA A 51 8.63 0.83 -8.94
N GLN A 52 9.81 0.26 -9.25
CA GLN A 52 10.98 1.05 -9.67
C GLN A 52 10.73 1.83 -10.95
N ALA A 53 10.19 1.18 -11.98
CA ALA A 53 9.87 1.82 -13.27
C ALA A 53 8.82 2.93 -13.13
N ALA A 54 7.89 2.77 -12.20
CA ALA A 54 6.87 3.77 -11.85
C ALA A 54 7.42 4.93 -10.98
N GLY A 55 8.73 4.93 -10.65
CA GLY A 55 9.36 5.98 -9.84
C GLY A 55 8.90 6.03 -8.38
N LYS A 56 8.36 4.92 -7.87
CA LYS A 56 7.85 4.84 -6.50
C LYS A 56 8.95 5.00 -5.47
N THR A 57 8.57 5.46 -4.27
CA THR A 57 9.40 5.29 -3.08
C THR A 57 9.19 3.86 -2.58
N ILE A 58 10.28 3.13 -2.40
CA ILE A 58 10.25 1.72 -2.02
C ILE A 58 11.10 1.54 -0.76
N LEU A 59 10.56 0.84 0.23
CA LEU A 59 11.30 0.34 1.38
C LEU A 59 11.43 -1.18 1.25
N VAL A 60 12.66 -1.67 1.25
CA VAL A 60 12.96 -3.10 1.40
C VAL A 60 13.33 -3.34 2.85
N ASP A 61 12.52 -4.16 3.54
CA ASP A 61 12.72 -4.56 4.94
C ASP A 61 13.23 -6.00 5.00
N VAL A 62 14.50 -6.17 5.34
CA VAL A 62 15.12 -7.49 5.47
C VAL A 62 14.94 -7.99 6.90
N THR A 63 14.07 -8.97 7.06
CA THR A 63 13.62 -9.46 8.37
C THR A 63 13.87 -10.96 8.55
N ALA A 64 13.78 -11.42 9.81
CA ALA A 64 13.74 -12.84 10.15
C ALA A 64 12.82 -13.04 11.36
N SER A 65 12.11 -14.16 11.41
CA SER A 65 11.12 -14.46 12.48
C SER A 65 11.72 -14.52 13.88
N TRP A 66 12.96 -14.97 13.99
CA TRP A 66 13.71 -15.08 15.24
C TRP A 66 14.43 -13.79 15.67
N CYS A 67 14.47 -12.75 14.83
CA CYS A 67 15.25 -11.53 15.03
C CYS A 67 14.59 -10.56 16.03
N PRO A 68 15.19 -10.29 17.19
CA PRO A 68 14.61 -9.35 18.17
C PRO A 68 14.55 -7.91 17.66
N THR A 69 15.58 -7.46 16.93
CA THR A 69 15.67 -6.11 16.37
C THR A 69 14.59 -5.89 15.30
N CYS A 70 14.34 -6.91 14.46
CA CYS A 70 13.28 -6.84 13.44
C CYS A 70 11.89 -6.68 14.10
N ARG A 71 11.65 -7.35 15.24
CA ARG A 71 10.40 -7.18 16.00
C ARG A 71 10.21 -5.76 16.54
N GLN A 72 11.32 -5.04 16.83
CA GLN A 72 11.25 -3.64 17.25
C GLN A 72 11.06 -2.69 16.07
N GLN A 73 11.62 -3.01 14.90
CA GLN A 73 11.45 -2.21 13.67
C GLN A 73 10.03 -2.32 13.11
N ARG A 74 9.43 -3.49 13.13
CA ARG A 74 8.13 -3.78 12.51
C ARG A 74 7.04 -2.76 12.83
N PRO A 75 6.70 -2.43 14.09
CA PRO A 75 5.63 -1.46 14.39
C PRO A 75 5.96 -0.06 13.86
N ILE A 76 7.25 0.31 13.75
CA ILE A 76 7.68 1.60 13.21
C ILE A 76 7.43 1.64 11.70
N VAL A 77 7.84 0.58 10.99
CA VAL A 77 7.64 0.44 9.54
C VAL A 77 6.15 0.43 9.20
N GLU A 78 5.34 -0.38 9.90
CA GLU A 78 3.88 -0.44 9.72
C GLU A 78 3.20 0.92 9.93
N GLN A 79 3.67 1.70 10.91
CA GLN A 79 3.14 3.04 11.14
C GLN A 79 3.51 4.00 10.00
N ILE A 80 4.76 3.96 9.53
CA ILE A 80 5.22 4.78 8.40
C ILE A 80 4.44 4.43 7.12
N GLU A 81 4.20 3.16 6.87
CA GLU A 81 3.42 2.68 5.73
C GLU A 81 1.99 3.25 5.74
N LYS A 82 1.31 3.21 6.89
CA LYS A 82 -0.03 3.81 7.06
C LYS A 82 -0.05 5.32 6.83
N GLU A 83 1.00 6.02 7.27
CA GLU A 83 1.12 7.48 7.12
C GLU A 83 1.50 7.91 5.69
N LYS A 84 2.11 7.01 4.92
CA LYS A 84 2.66 7.29 3.58
C LYS A 84 2.09 6.33 2.51
N PRO A 85 0.86 6.54 2.04
CA PRO A 85 0.17 5.62 1.11
C PRO A 85 0.88 5.45 -0.25
N ASN A 86 1.86 6.31 -0.56
CA ASN A 86 2.68 6.19 -1.77
C ASN A 86 3.99 5.41 -1.55
N LEU A 87 4.26 4.97 -0.33
CA LEU A 87 5.37 4.07 -0.01
C LEU A 87 4.98 2.65 -0.37
N VAL A 88 5.87 1.95 -1.05
CA VAL A 88 5.74 0.50 -1.29
C VAL A 88 6.72 -0.21 -0.37
N VAL A 89 6.24 -1.13 0.45
CA VAL A 89 7.08 -1.90 1.38
C VAL A 89 7.17 -3.34 0.93
N TYR A 90 8.39 -3.84 0.73
CA TYR A 90 8.68 -5.25 0.45
C TYR A 90 9.42 -5.87 1.62
N GLU A 91 8.87 -6.95 2.14
CA GLU A 91 9.53 -7.77 3.16
C GLU A 91 10.38 -8.85 2.49
N VAL A 92 11.65 -8.93 2.88
CA VAL A 92 12.61 -9.93 2.40
C VAL A 92 13.01 -10.83 3.57
N ASP A 93 12.69 -12.12 3.46
CA ASP A 93 13.08 -13.10 4.47
C ASP A 93 14.59 -13.41 4.38
N PHE A 94 15.29 -13.12 5.48
CA PHE A 94 16.76 -13.28 5.56
C PHE A 94 17.20 -14.74 5.44
N ASP A 95 16.36 -15.69 5.86
CA ASP A 95 16.75 -17.10 5.89
C ASP A 95 16.55 -17.80 4.54
N THR A 96 15.57 -17.36 3.75
CA THR A 96 15.17 -18.05 2.52
C THR A 96 15.50 -17.28 1.24
N ALA A 97 15.52 -15.94 1.26
CA ALA A 97 15.66 -15.11 0.05
C ALA A 97 17.12 -14.84 -0.33
N LYS A 98 18.00 -15.86 -0.33
CA LYS A 98 19.46 -15.72 -0.48
C LYS A 98 19.90 -14.98 -1.74
N ASP A 99 19.25 -15.18 -2.88
CA ASP A 99 19.60 -14.48 -4.12
C ASP A 99 19.24 -12.99 -4.07
N THR A 100 18.12 -12.67 -3.43
CA THR A 100 17.68 -11.28 -3.19
C THR A 100 18.65 -10.55 -2.26
N LEU A 101 19.07 -11.20 -1.16
CA LEU A 101 20.05 -10.65 -0.24
C LEU A 101 21.39 -10.39 -0.93
N LYS A 102 21.85 -11.33 -1.76
CA LYS A 102 23.09 -11.18 -2.56
C LYS A 102 22.98 -10.01 -3.53
N ARG A 103 21.86 -9.88 -4.24
CA ARG A 103 21.60 -8.76 -5.16
C ARG A 103 21.61 -7.41 -4.45
N PHE A 104 20.99 -7.30 -3.28
CA PHE A 104 21.01 -6.06 -2.47
C PHE A 104 22.27 -5.90 -1.62
N ARG A 105 23.22 -6.84 -1.69
CA ARG A 105 24.46 -6.84 -0.88
C ARG A 105 24.16 -6.72 0.60
N VAL A 106 23.16 -7.46 1.07
CA VAL A 106 22.76 -7.51 2.48
C VAL A 106 23.42 -8.70 3.16
N GLN A 107 24.07 -8.43 4.30
CA GLN A 107 24.77 -9.44 5.11
C GLN A 107 24.10 -9.71 6.46
N HIS A 108 23.19 -8.84 6.86
CA HIS A 108 22.51 -8.93 8.16
C HIS A 108 21.01 -8.68 8.03
N GLN A 109 20.23 -9.39 8.83
CA GLN A 109 18.83 -9.06 9.05
C GLN A 109 18.68 -7.67 9.71
N SER A 110 17.46 -7.18 9.88
CA SER A 110 17.19 -5.81 10.37
C SER A 110 17.78 -4.72 9.47
N THR A 111 17.92 -5.01 8.18
CA THR A 111 18.42 -4.04 7.20
C THR A 111 17.26 -3.42 6.45
N LEU A 112 17.16 -2.10 6.52
CA LEU A 112 16.20 -1.28 5.80
C LEU A 112 16.92 -0.61 4.62
N ILE A 113 16.36 -0.71 3.41
CA ILE A 113 16.92 -0.09 2.19
C ILE A 113 15.84 0.72 1.52
N VAL A 114 16.12 2.00 1.25
CA VAL A 114 15.17 2.91 0.61
C VAL A 114 15.60 3.20 -0.81
N PHE A 115 14.63 3.08 -1.74
CA PHE A 115 14.81 3.44 -3.13
C PHE A 115 13.87 4.57 -3.54
N LYS A 116 14.35 5.42 -4.46
CA LYS A 116 13.54 6.31 -5.28
C LYS A 116 13.60 5.81 -6.71
N GLY A 117 12.54 5.17 -7.19
CA GLY A 117 12.59 4.43 -8.44
C GLY A 117 13.72 3.39 -8.44
N THR A 118 14.65 3.46 -9.37
CA THR A 118 15.79 2.53 -9.48
C THR A 118 16.98 2.89 -8.59
N LYS A 119 17.00 4.10 -8.01
CA LYS A 119 18.14 4.59 -7.22
C LYS A 119 17.96 4.23 -5.75
N GLU A 120 18.93 3.52 -5.16
CA GLU A 120 19.06 3.42 -3.71
C GLU A 120 19.45 4.79 -3.14
N VAL A 121 18.66 5.31 -2.21
CA VAL A 121 18.89 6.64 -1.61
C VAL A 121 19.38 6.55 -0.18
N GLY A 122 19.22 5.41 0.48
CA GLY A 122 19.72 5.19 1.83
C GLY A 122 19.52 3.77 2.33
N ARG A 123 20.28 3.41 3.35
CA ARG A 123 20.11 2.16 4.11
C ARG A 123 20.54 2.29 5.55
N SER A 124 19.99 1.45 6.40
CA SER A 124 20.45 1.26 7.78
C SER A 124 20.34 -0.21 8.17
N THR A 125 21.16 -0.64 9.14
CA THR A 125 21.12 -2.00 9.69
C THR A 125 21.04 -1.90 11.20
N GLY A 126 20.09 -2.60 11.80
CA GLY A 126 19.94 -2.69 13.26
C GLY A 126 19.36 -1.45 13.93
N ASP A 127 18.95 -0.43 13.18
CA ASP A 127 18.38 0.78 13.76
C ASP A 127 16.94 0.53 14.25
N THR A 128 16.64 0.94 15.47
CA THR A 128 15.31 0.83 16.10
C THR A 128 14.76 2.18 16.58
N ASP A 129 15.47 3.27 16.30
CA ASP A 129 15.00 4.62 16.62
C ASP A 129 13.95 5.08 15.59
N PRO A 130 12.71 5.40 16.04
CA PRO A 130 11.65 5.79 15.11
C PRO A 130 11.97 7.06 14.29
N ALA A 131 12.69 8.03 14.90
CA ALA A 131 13.02 9.26 14.21
C ALA A 131 14.04 9.03 13.10
N ARG A 132 15.06 8.19 13.35
CA ARG A 132 16.08 7.85 12.35
C ARG A 132 15.49 6.99 11.21
N ILE A 133 14.62 6.02 11.52
CA ILE A 133 13.95 5.23 10.48
C ILE A 133 13.05 6.12 9.62
N ARG A 134 12.31 7.06 10.22
CA ARG A 134 11.50 8.04 9.48
C ARG A 134 12.36 8.94 8.58
N ALA A 135 13.49 9.42 9.10
CA ALA A 135 14.43 10.24 8.33
C ALA A 135 15.04 9.46 7.15
N LEU A 136 15.35 8.17 7.35
CA LEU A 136 15.79 7.29 6.28
C LEU A 136 14.73 7.18 5.18
N VAL A 137 13.49 6.83 5.54
CA VAL A 137 12.38 6.67 4.57
C VAL A 137 12.09 7.99 3.85
N ALA A 138 12.21 9.12 4.53
CA ALA A 138 11.98 10.44 3.93
C ALA A 138 12.91 10.77 2.75
N GLN A 139 14.08 10.14 2.67
CA GLN A 139 15.02 10.33 1.54
C GLN A 139 14.46 9.83 0.20
N GLY A 140 13.43 8.98 0.24
CA GLY A 140 12.76 8.46 -0.97
C GLY A 140 11.65 9.37 -1.51
N PHE A 141 11.26 10.41 -0.80
CA PHE A 141 10.20 11.33 -1.22
C PHE A 141 10.77 12.63 -1.73
#